data_76bb6e1a77875eaa74120f988eeb184c
#
_entry.id   76bb6e1a77875eaa74120f988eeb184c
#
_cell.length_a   1.000
_cell.length_b   1.000
_cell.length_c   1.000
_cell.angle_alpha   90.00
_cell.angle_beta   90.00
_cell.angle_gamma   90.00
#
_symmetry.space_group_name_H-M   'P 1'
#
loop_
_entity.id
_entity.type
_entity.pdbx_description
1 polymer ?
#
loop_
_entity_poly.entity_id
_entity_poly.type
_entity_poly.pdbx_seq_one_letter_code
_entity_poly.pdbx_strand_id
1 'polypeptide(L)'
;MRTSLLKSALLSFIAIPVLQLAGCHKSADLHTQLRSNFQAPEAGGPVLLAAYQPWFGRQNHINVGYSSQDRDVLQKQISEARSLGIAAFVVNWYGPRHEFEDHSYLLLQQAAAQSGFQTALMYDEDVNDSGPATDKVIVDLQYAYDRYIGPNSIPSRAAYLRYNGRPVIFIFPKGGDTDWSRIRQVVNSWEDPPLLIMKDINGKYPNAFDGFYAWVSPGQGGWAHDGSNWGRDYLDNFYRRMSSEFPNKIAVGAAWPGFDDSRAAWSRNRHMSSRCGRTFEDSLHLWRRYYGDQRPLPFLMIDTWNDYEEGTAIERGIDTCGPRQSSSD
;
A
#
# COMPACT_ATOMS: atom_id res chain seq x y z
N MET A 1 89.71 6.97 5.15
CA MET A 1 89.75 7.27 3.71
C MET A 1 88.85 6.34 2.96
N ARG A 2 87.67 6.82 2.56
CA ARG A 2 86.93 6.46 1.38
C ARG A 2 85.55 7.09 1.50
N THR A 3 85.33 8.09 0.72
CA THR A 3 84.15 8.87 0.48
C THR A 3 83.06 7.99 -0.26
N SER A 4 81.85 7.96 0.22
CA SER A 4 80.72 7.35 -0.47
C SER A 4 79.76 8.42 -0.84
N LEU A 5 79.44 8.55 -2.14
CA LEU A 5 78.49 9.45 -2.76
C LEU A 5 77.05 8.95 -2.56
N LEU A 6 76.26 9.79 -1.97
CA LEU A 6 74.80 9.60 -2.00
C LEU A 6 74.19 9.96 -3.38
N LYS A 7 73.53 9.03 -4.02
CA LYS A 7 72.69 9.28 -5.18
C LYS A 7 71.25 9.51 -4.70
N SER A 8 70.77 10.73 -4.89
CA SER A 8 69.32 11.07 -4.73
C SER A 8 68.50 10.52 -5.89
N ALA A 9 67.52 9.69 -5.60
CA ALA A 9 66.50 9.24 -6.56
C ALA A 9 65.27 10.13 -6.43
N LEU A 10 64.95 10.91 -7.47
CA LEU A 10 63.68 11.60 -7.62
C LEU A 10 62.56 10.57 -7.93
N LEU A 11 61.64 10.43 -7.03
CA LEU A 11 60.37 9.74 -7.29
C LEU A 11 59.37 10.74 -7.90
N SER A 12 59.10 10.56 -9.18
CA SER A 12 58.00 11.26 -9.86
C SER A 12 56.67 10.62 -9.46
N PHE A 13 55.83 11.36 -8.75
CA PHE A 13 54.45 10.99 -8.49
C PHE A 13 53.62 11.22 -9.75
N ILE A 14 53.17 10.14 -10.38
CA ILE A 14 52.12 10.18 -11.43
C ILE A 14 50.79 10.28 -10.70
N ALA A 15 50.14 11.44 -10.81
CA ALA A 15 48.76 11.62 -10.34
C ALA A 15 47.82 10.91 -11.32
N ILE A 16 47.19 9.82 -10.87
CA ILE A 16 46.08 9.17 -11.58
C ILE A 16 44.82 9.98 -11.27
N PRO A 17 44.07 10.47 -12.27
CA PRO A 17 42.81 11.12 -12.00
C PRO A 17 41.79 10.05 -11.53
N VAL A 18 41.29 10.20 -10.32
CA VAL A 18 40.14 9.45 -9.82
C VAL A 18 38.94 9.90 -10.60
N LEU A 19 38.48 9.04 -11.49
CA LEU A 19 37.19 9.19 -12.17
C LEU A 19 36.08 9.03 -11.10
N GLN A 20 35.51 10.13 -10.62
CA GLN A 20 34.36 10.09 -9.78
C GLN A 20 33.19 9.56 -10.62
N LEU A 21 32.75 8.35 -10.32
CA LEU A 21 31.51 7.77 -10.82
C LEU A 21 30.32 8.63 -10.33
N ALA A 22 29.86 9.52 -11.19
CA ALA A 22 28.59 10.24 -11.02
C ALA A 22 27.42 9.26 -11.29
N GLY A 23 27.08 8.46 -10.30
CA GLY A 23 26.05 7.44 -10.46
C GLY A 23 25.29 7.10 -9.19
N CYS A 24 24.86 8.11 -8.39
CA CYS A 24 24.02 7.83 -7.21
C CYS A 24 23.13 9.02 -6.73
N HIS A 25 22.88 10.02 -7.56
CA HIS A 25 22.10 11.19 -7.11
C HIS A 25 20.59 11.14 -7.40
N LYS A 26 20.09 10.19 -8.22
CA LYS A 26 18.64 10.14 -8.55
C LYS A 26 17.76 9.57 -7.43
N SER A 27 18.31 8.74 -6.56
CA SER A 27 17.55 8.12 -5.45
C SER A 27 17.35 9.06 -4.27
N ALA A 28 18.33 9.87 -3.95
CA ALA A 28 18.28 10.79 -2.80
C ALA A 28 17.30 11.95 -2.99
N ASP A 29 17.16 12.47 -4.21
CA ASP A 29 16.25 13.60 -4.49
C ASP A 29 14.77 13.17 -4.42
N LEU A 30 14.42 11.97 -4.90
CA LEU A 30 13.06 11.46 -4.85
C LEU A 30 12.61 11.20 -3.40
N HIS A 31 13.49 10.62 -2.59
CA HIS A 31 13.25 10.41 -1.16
C HIS A 31 13.12 11.73 -0.38
N THR A 32 13.88 12.75 -0.75
CA THR A 32 13.80 14.07 -0.13
C THR A 32 12.51 14.78 -0.49
N GLN A 33 12.04 14.67 -1.73
CA GLN A 33 10.74 15.22 -2.18
C GLN A 33 9.56 14.51 -1.54
N LEU A 34 9.59 13.18 -1.44
CA LEU A 34 8.57 12.43 -0.72
C LEU A 34 8.57 12.79 0.77
N ARG A 35 9.73 12.91 1.42
CA ARG A 35 9.84 13.33 2.84
C ARG A 35 9.36 14.76 3.07
N SER A 36 9.52 15.68 2.13
CA SER A 36 9.01 17.06 2.27
C SER A 36 7.48 17.12 2.16
N ASN A 37 6.87 16.19 1.42
CA ASN A 37 5.42 16.08 1.26
C ASN A 37 4.79 15.09 2.27
N PHE A 38 5.57 14.13 2.75
CA PHE A 38 5.25 13.26 3.87
C PHE A 38 5.80 13.88 5.16
N GLN A 39 5.06 14.76 5.76
CA GLN A 39 5.24 14.95 7.20
C GLN A 39 4.75 13.67 7.87
N ALA A 40 5.68 12.94 8.51
CA ALA A 40 5.31 11.82 9.36
C ALA A 40 4.14 12.23 10.24
N PRO A 41 3.14 11.33 10.50
CA PRO A 41 2.03 11.69 11.37
C PRO A 41 2.59 12.30 12.63
N GLU A 42 2.10 13.48 13.00
CA GLU A 42 2.40 14.08 14.29
C GLU A 42 2.10 13.04 15.38
N ALA A 43 2.79 13.08 16.51
CA ALA A 43 2.54 12.17 17.62
C ALA A 43 1.03 12.18 17.94
N GLY A 44 0.32 11.06 17.70
CA GLY A 44 -1.14 10.94 17.80
C GLY A 44 -1.90 10.85 16.47
N GLY A 45 -1.22 10.92 15.32
CA GLY A 45 -1.84 10.70 14.00
C GLY A 45 -2.16 9.22 13.71
N PRO A 46 -2.91 8.94 12.63
CA PRO A 46 -3.25 7.57 12.23
C PRO A 46 -2.01 6.75 11.87
N VAL A 47 -2.07 5.45 12.11
CA VAL A 47 -1.05 4.51 11.57
C VAL A 47 -1.18 4.50 10.05
N LEU A 48 -0.08 4.79 9.35
CA LEU A 48 -0.06 4.78 7.89
C LEU A 48 0.09 3.36 7.36
N LEU A 49 -0.80 2.99 6.46
CA LEU A 49 -0.79 1.76 5.69
C LEU A 49 -0.63 2.10 4.21
N ALA A 50 -0.18 1.16 3.38
CA ALA A 50 -0.25 1.32 1.93
C ALA A 50 -0.78 0.03 1.28
N ALA A 51 -1.72 0.16 0.37
CA ALA A 51 -2.19 -0.95 -0.42
C ALA A 51 -1.09 -1.40 -1.39
N TYR A 52 -0.90 -2.71 -1.52
CA TYR A 52 0.20 -3.32 -2.27
C TYR A 52 -0.34 -4.33 -3.28
N GLN A 53 0.13 -4.21 -4.52
CA GLN A 53 -0.22 -5.11 -5.61
C GLN A 53 0.86 -6.19 -5.80
N PRO A 54 0.54 -7.47 -5.56
CA PRO A 54 1.52 -8.55 -5.52
C PRO A 54 1.71 -9.28 -6.87
N TRP A 55 1.24 -8.73 -7.98
CA TRP A 55 1.10 -9.42 -9.28
C TRP A 55 2.17 -9.11 -10.33
N PHE A 56 3.10 -8.19 -10.07
CA PHE A 56 4.12 -7.83 -11.05
C PHE A 56 5.13 -8.95 -11.28
N GLY A 57 5.46 -9.18 -12.54
CA GLY A 57 6.23 -10.33 -13.01
C GLY A 57 5.37 -11.39 -13.71
N ARG A 58 4.03 -11.26 -13.69
CA ARG A 58 3.11 -12.06 -14.50
C ARG A 58 2.98 -11.49 -15.92
N GLN A 59 2.67 -12.38 -16.89
CA GLN A 59 2.53 -11.98 -18.29
C GLN A 59 1.30 -11.10 -18.59
N ASN A 60 0.26 -11.19 -17.78
CA ASN A 60 -0.98 -10.42 -17.95
C ASN A 60 -0.97 -9.04 -17.26
N HIS A 61 0.14 -8.66 -16.68
CA HIS A 61 0.36 -7.35 -16.08
C HIS A 61 1.50 -6.61 -16.76
N ILE A 62 1.50 -5.29 -16.65
CA ILE A 62 2.56 -4.47 -17.25
C ILE A 62 3.94 -4.80 -16.64
N ASN A 63 4.97 -4.70 -17.47
CA ASN A 63 6.34 -4.85 -16.99
C ASN A 63 6.79 -3.55 -16.29
N VAL A 64 7.00 -3.65 -14.98
CA VAL A 64 7.48 -2.54 -14.13
C VAL A 64 8.98 -2.64 -13.81
N GLY A 65 9.67 -3.63 -14.41
CA GLY A 65 11.11 -3.82 -14.24
C GLY A 65 11.48 -4.68 -13.03
N TYR A 66 10.50 -5.30 -12.35
CA TYR A 66 10.75 -6.24 -11.26
C TYR A 66 9.63 -7.30 -11.16
N SER A 67 9.88 -8.31 -10.32
CA SER A 67 8.87 -9.29 -9.91
C SER A 67 8.48 -9.09 -8.44
N SER A 68 7.20 -9.22 -8.13
CA SER A 68 6.69 -9.26 -6.75
C SER A 68 7.13 -10.51 -5.97
N GLN A 69 7.90 -11.41 -6.60
CA GLN A 69 8.52 -12.58 -5.97
C GLN A 69 10.03 -12.41 -5.77
N ASP A 70 10.61 -11.28 -6.17
CA ASP A 70 12.02 -10.97 -5.96
C ASP A 70 12.24 -10.46 -4.52
N ARG A 71 12.99 -11.23 -3.74
CA ARG A 71 13.24 -10.94 -2.31
C ARG A 71 14.00 -9.63 -2.08
N ASP A 72 14.94 -9.29 -2.96
CA ASP A 72 15.72 -8.06 -2.83
C ASP A 72 14.83 -6.84 -3.11
N VAL A 73 13.92 -6.95 -4.09
CA VAL A 73 12.90 -5.94 -4.37
C VAL A 73 11.98 -5.76 -3.16
N LEU A 74 11.47 -6.84 -2.59
CA LEU A 74 10.58 -6.79 -1.43
C LEU A 74 11.25 -6.11 -0.23
N GLN A 75 12.51 -6.45 0.06
CA GLN A 75 13.27 -5.83 1.15
C GLN A 75 13.49 -4.33 0.90
N LYS A 76 13.82 -3.96 -0.34
CA LYS A 76 13.96 -2.56 -0.75
C LYS A 76 12.65 -1.79 -0.55
N GLN A 77 11.53 -2.31 -1.08
CA GLN A 77 10.21 -1.69 -0.95
C GLN A 77 9.80 -1.50 0.51
N ILE A 78 10.01 -2.50 1.36
CA ILE A 78 9.76 -2.39 2.82
C ILE A 78 10.64 -1.30 3.44
N SER A 79 11.92 -1.24 3.11
CA SER A 79 12.83 -0.21 3.62
C SER A 79 12.40 1.19 3.22
N GLU A 80 12.00 1.36 1.95
CA GLU A 80 11.51 2.64 1.42
C GLU A 80 10.19 3.05 2.08
N ALA A 81 9.21 2.15 2.19
CA ALA A 81 7.94 2.40 2.85
C ALA A 81 8.13 2.82 4.33
N ARG A 82 8.99 2.11 5.07
CA ARG A 82 9.33 2.48 6.44
C ARG A 82 9.96 3.86 6.54
N SER A 83 10.81 4.24 5.60
CA SER A 83 11.45 5.56 5.59
C SER A 83 10.44 6.71 5.41
N LEU A 84 9.25 6.40 4.86
CA LEU A 84 8.12 7.31 4.72
C LEU A 84 7.14 7.23 5.90
N GLY A 85 7.42 6.43 6.94
CA GLY A 85 6.54 6.26 8.10
C GLY A 85 5.37 5.30 7.86
N ILE A 86 5.35 4.56 6.74
CA ILE A 86 4.37 3.51 6.50
C ILE A 86 4.71 2.32 7.41
N ALA A 87 3.71 1.82 8.14
CA ALA A 87 3.88 0.75 9.12
C ALA A 87 3.57 -0.64 8.54
N ALA A 88 2.70 -0.71 7.53
CA ALA A 88 2.29 -1.98 6.95
C ALA A 88 1.91 -1.85 5.46
N PHE A 89 2.12 -2.95 4.73
CA PHE A 89 1.45 -3.17 3.45
C PHE A 89 0.15 -3.95 3.63
N VAL A 90 -0.92 -3.47 2.99
CA VAL A 90 -2.21 -4.15 2.87
C VAL A 90 -2.27 -4.76 1.48
N VAL A 91 -2.10 -6.07 1.40
CA VAL A 91 -1.78 -6.77 0.16
C VAL A 91 -3.04 -7.29 -0.52
N ASN A 92 -3.26 -6.92 -1.76
CA ASN A 92 -4.37 -7.43 -2.55
C ASN A 92 -4.22 -8.94 -2.77
N TRP A 93 -5.23 -9.74 -2.40
CA TRP A 93 -5.14 -11.19 -2.38
C TRP A 93 -6.48 -11.83 -2.78
N TYR A 94 -6.43 -12.76 -3.73
CA TYR A 94 -7.60 -13.33 -4.40
C TYR A 94 -7.95 -14.76 -3.95
N GLY A 95 -7.30 -15.24 -2.91
CA GLY A 95 -7.41 -16.63 -2.48
C GLY A 95 -6.27 -17.52 -3.00
N PRO A 96 -6.17 -18.77 -2.47
CA PRO A 96 -5.03 -19.66 -2.75
C PRO A 96 -4.95 -20.17 -4.19
N ARG A 97 -6.02 -20.06 -4.98
CA ARG A 97 -6.02 -20.46 -6.40
C ARG A 97 -5.27 -19.48 -7.29
N HIS A 98 -5.04 -18.27 -6.83
CA HIS A 98 -4.16 -17.29 -7.46
C HIS A 98 -2.73 -17.52 -6.93
N GLU A 99 -2.11 -18.62 -7.38
CA GLU A 99 -0.84 -19.13 -6.82
C GLU A 99 0.29 -18.11 -6.85
N PHE A 100 0.35 -17.26 -7.88
CA PHE A 100 1.40 -16.25 -7.97
C PHE A 100 1.24 -15.19 -6.87
N GLU A 101 0.06 -14.64 -6.69
CA GLU A 101 -0.24 -13.64 -5.67
C GLU A 101 -0.15 -14.21 -4.27
N ASP A 102 -0.61 -15.45 -4.06
CA ASP A 102 -0.49 -16.16 -2.78
C ASP A 102 0.98 -16.38 -2.41
N HIS A 103 1.80 -16.80 -3.38
CA HIS A 103 3.23 -16.97 -3.14
C HIS A 103 3.95 -15.62 -2.94
N SER A 104 3.58 -14.58 -3.69
CA SER A 104 4.12 -13.24 -3.51
C SER A 104 3.81 -12.69 -2.11
N TYR A 105 2.59 -12.93 -1.61
CA TYR A 105 2.23 -12.57 -0.24
C TYR A 105 3.08 -13.31 0.80
N LEU A 106 3.27 -14.62 0.63
CA LEU A 106 4.12 -15.42 1.53
C LEU A 106 5.53 -14.82 1.64
N LEU A 107 6.16 -14.50 0.50
CA LEU A 107 7.50 -13.94 0.46
C LEU A 107 7.55 -12.55 1.12
N LEU A 108 6.57 -11.71 0.85
CA LEU A 108 6.46 -10.38 1.44
C LEU A 108 6.29 -10.45 2.96
N GLN A 109 5.42 -11.33 3.48
CA GLN A 109 5.22 -11.51 4.91
C GLN A 109 6.51 -12.00 5.60
N GLN A 110 7.25 -12.90 4.96
CA GLN A 110 8.56 -13.36 5.46
C GLN A 110 9.59 -12.22 5.52
N ALA A 111 9.66 -11.39 4.48
CA ALA A 111 10.54 -10.22 4.44
C ALA A 111 10.14 -9.18 5.50
N ALA A 112 8.86 -8.94 5.68
CA ALA A 112 8.31 -8.05 6.69
C ALA A 112 8.68 -8.49 8.12
N ALA A 113 8.55 -9.80 8.42
CA ALA A 113 8.91 -10.35 9.72
C ALA A 113 10.39 -10.15 10.06
N GLN A 114 11.28 -10.22 9.07
CA GLN A 114 12.72 -9.98 9.25
C GLN A 114 13.06 -8.50 9.45
N SER A 115 12.19 -7.61 8.99
CA SER A 115 12.44 -6.16 8.94
C SER A 115 11.69 -5.38 10.04
N GLY A 116 10.88 -6.03 10.88
CA GLY A 116 10.01 -5.34 11.83
C GLY A 116 8.95 -4.48 11.14
N PHE A 117 8.50 -4.89 9.96
CA PHE A 117 7.41 -4.30 9.19
C PHE A 117 6.18 -5.19 9.28
N GLN A 118 4.99 -4.67 8.97
CA GLN A 118 3.77 -5.47 9.06
C GLN A 118 3.11 -5.67 7.69
N THR A 119 2.27 -6.70 7.60
CA THR A 119 1.42 -6.98 6.44
C THR A 119 0.02 -7.33 6.88
N ALA A 120 -0.97 -7.01 6.05
CA ALA A 120 -2.33 -7.51 6.18
C ALA A 120 -2.82 -7.98 4.81
N LEU A 121 -3.80 -8.86 4.78
CA LEU A 121 -4.48 -9.22 3.54
C LEU A 121 -5.61 -8.23 3.25
N MET A 122 -5.74 -7.84 1.99
CA MET A 122 -6.94 -7.30 1.40
C MET A 122 -7.54 -8.40 0.52
N TYR A 123 -8.53 -9.11 1.06
CA TYR A 123 -9.23 -10.14 0.31
C TYR A 123 -10.08 -9.48 -0.79
N ASP A 124 -9.64 -9.62 -2.02
CA ASP A 124 -10.35 -9.17 -3.21
C ASP A 124 -11.25 -10.31 -3.68
N GLU A 125 -12.57 -10.11 -3.55
CA GLU A 125 -13.57 -11.12 -3.84
C GLU A 125 -13.58 -11.46 -5.33
N ASP A 126 -13.15 -12.65 -5.69
CA ASP A 126 -13.18 -13.15 -7.06
C ASP A 126 -14.55 -13.77 -7.36
N VAL A 127 -15.41 -13.02 -8.04
CA VAL A 127 -16.79 -13.42 -8.38
C VAL A 127 -16.89 -14.22 -9.68
N ASN A 128 -15.78 -14.43 -10.39
CA ASN A 128 -15.78 -15.13 -11.68
C ASN A 128 -15.77 -16.65 -11.56
N ASP A 129 -15.60 -17.18 -10.34
CA ASP A 129 -15.64 -18.61 -10.10
C ASP A 129 -17.07 -19.13 -9.96
N SER A 130 -17.32 -20.27 -10.60
CA SER A 130 -18.58 -21.00 -10.49
C SER A 130 -18.75 -21.57 -9.08
N GLY A 131 -19.73 -21.10 -8.35
CA GLY A 131 -20.11 -21.60 -7.01
C GLY A 131 -20.75 -20.54 -6.14
N PRO A 132 -21.35 -20.91 -4.99
CA PRO A 132 -21.85 -19.93 -4.04
C PRO A 132 -20.69 -19.09 -3.52
N ALA A 133 -20.69 -17.79 -3.80
CA ALA A 133 -19.62 -16.86 -3.40
C ALA A 133 -19.33 -16.94 -1.89
N THR A 134 -20.33 -17.11 -1.06
CA THR A 134 -20.20 -17.23 0.40
C THR A 134 -19.31 -18.42 0.82
N ASP A 135 -19.53 -19.61 0.25
CA ASP A 135 -18.77 -20.80 0.62
C ASP A 135 -17.30 -20.67 0.15
N LYS A 136 -17.09 -20.10 -1.04
CA LYS A 136 -15.75 -19.78 -1.55
C LYS A 136 -15.00 -18.83 -0.62
N VAL A 137 -15.63 -17.73 -0.23
CA VAL A 137 -15.03 -16.75 0.70
C VAL A 137 -14.67 -17.40 2.03
N ILE A 138 -15.54 -18.26 2.58
CA ILE A 138 -15.26 -19.00 3.83
C ILE A 138 -14.01 -19.87 3.66
N VAL A 139 -13.90 -20.62 2.57
CA VAL A 139 -12.75 -21.49 2.30
C VAL A 139 -11.46 -20.68 2.13
N ASP A 140 -11.51 -19.60 1.38
CA ASP A 140 -10.36 -18.73 1.15
C ASP A 140 -9.88 -18.06 2.45
N LEU A 141 -10.81 -17.52 3.23
CA LEU A 141 -10.46 -16.90 4.52
C LEU A 141 -9.96 -17.91 5.54
N GLN A 142 -10.51 -19.16 5.56
CA GLN A 142 -10.01 -20.23 6.40
C GLN A 142 -8.57 -20.59 6.02
N TYR A 143 -8.29 -20.73 4.71
CA TYR A 143 -6.92 -20.96 4.25
C TYR A 143 -5.96 -19.86 4.70
N ALA A 144 -6.36 -18.58 4.52
CA ALA A 144 -5.55 -17.45 4.96
C ALA A 144 -5.28 -17.47 6.47
N TYR A 145 -6.31 -17.80 7.26
CA TYR A 145 -6.20 -17.92 8.70
C TYR A 145 -5.23 -19.03 9.10
N ASP A 146 -5.40 -20.23 8.57
CA ASP A 146 -4.57 -21.39 8.91
C ASP A 146 -3.12 -21.21 8.47
N ARG A 147 -2.90 -20.52 7.35
CA ARG A 147 -1.56 -20.38 6.77
C ARG A 147 -0.80 -19.15 7.25
N TYR A 148 -1.45 -17.99 7.38
CA TYR A 148 -0.78 -16.69 7.54
C TYR A 148 -1.09 -15.96 8.84
N ILE A 149 -2.24 -16.20 9.47
CA ILE A 149 -2.81 -15.31 10.47
C ILE A 149 -2.91 -15.97 11.85
N GLY A 150 -3.47 -17.14 11.92
CA GLY A 150 -3.86 -17.82 13.15
C GLY A 150 -2.70 -18.26 14.03
N PRO A 151 -2.97 -18.68 15.27
CA PRO A 151 -1.92 -19.00 16.25
C PRO A 151 -1.03 -20.17 15.83
N ASN A 152 -1.54 -21.08 14.99
CA ASN A 152 -0.83 -22.26 14.50
C ASN A 152 -0.26 -22.10 13.09
N SER A 153 -0.31 -20.90 12.52
CA SER A 153 0.20 -20.60 11.17
C SER A 153 1.73 -20.46 11.14
N ILE A 154 2.28 -20.12 9.96
CA ILE A 154 3.73 -19.97 9.76
C ILE A 154 4.37 -18.92 10.69
N PRO A 155 5.67 -19.03 11.03
CA PRO A 155 6.33 -18.10 11.97
C PRO A 155 6.26 -16.63 11.56
N SER A 156 6.22 -16.33 10.27
CA SER A 156 6.10 -14.94 9.77
C SER A 156 4.76 -14.28 10.11
N ARG A 157 3.78 -15.01 10.67
CA ARG A 157 2.56 -14.43 11.25
C ARG A 157 2.83 -13.34 12.30
N ALA A 158 4.02 -13.32 12.88
CA ALA A 158 4.44 -12.25 13.79
C ALA A 158 4.42 -10.87 13.13
N ALA A 159 4.55 -10.81 11.80
CA ALA A 159 4.43 -9.59 10.99
C ALA A 159 2.98 -9.27 10.57
N TYR A 160 2.00 -10.08 10.95
CA TYR A 160 0.61 -9.79 10.56
C TYR A 160 0.06 -8.61 11.35
N LEU A 161 -0.56 -7.64 10.65
CA LEU A 161 -1.12 -6.43 11.25
C LEU A 161 -2.20 -6.77 12.27
N ARG A 162 -2.08 -6.18 13.46
CA ARG A 162 -3.06 -6.32 14.54
C ARG A 162 -3.53 -4.95 15.02
N TYR A 163 -4.79 -4.89 15.40
CA TYR A 163 -5.38 -3.75 16.07
C TYR A 163 -6.05 -4.20 17.35
N ASN A 164 -5.68 -3.63 18.48
CA ASN A 164 -6.11 -4.05 19.81
C ASN A 164 -5.94 -5.57 20.05
N GLY A 165 -4.79 -6.12 19.60
CA GLY A 165 -4.45 -7.54 19.73
C GLY A 165 -5.08 -8.48 18.70
N ARG A 166 -6.07 -8.06 17.93
CA ARG A 166 -6.76 -8.87 16.92
C ARG A 166 -6.17 -8.66 15.52
N PRO A 167 -6.01 -9.72 14.71
CA PRO A 167 -5.56 -9.58 13.33
C PRO A 167 -6.58 -8.83 12.48
N VAL A 168 -6.14 -8.13 11.45
CA VAL A 168 -7.01 -7.30 10.58
C VAL A 168 -7.03 -7.88 9.17
N ILE A 169 -8.23 -8.14 8.64
CA ILE A 169 -8.44 -8.49 7.22
C ILE A 169 -9.26 -7.38 6.57
N PHE A 170 -8.75 -6.83 5.49
CA PHE A 170 -9.48 -5.90 4.64
C PHE A 170 -10.26 -6.69 3.59
N ILE A 171 -11.47 -6.22 3.27
CA ILE A 171 -12.36 -6.86 2.30
C ILE A 171 -12.63 -5.90 1.15
N PHE A 172 -12.28 -6.32 -0.06
CA PHE A 172 -12.60 -5.62 -1.30
C PHE A 172 -13.72 -6.38 -2.03
N PRO A 173 -15.00 -5.98 -1.87
CA PRO A 173 -16.12 -6.72 -2.44
C PRO A 173 -16.25 -6.47 -3.95
N LYS A 174 -16.68 -7.49 -4.69
CA LYS A 174 -16.98 -7.38 -6.13
C LYS A 174 -18.48 -7.32 -6.45
N GLY A 175 -19.32 -7.21 -5.44
CA GLY A 175 -20.77 -7.08 -5.63
C GLY A 175 -21.51 -8.40 -5.86
N GLY A 176 -20.91 -9.53 -5.45
CA GLY A 176 -21.58 -10.84 -5.43
C GLY A 176 -22.68 -10.95 -4.37
N ASP A 177 -23.43 -12.07 -4.40
CA ASP A 177 -24.47 -12.39 -3.41
C ASP A 177 -23.89 -12.98 -2.12
N THR A 178 -22.70 -12.53 -1.73
CA THR A 178 -21.97 -13.02 -0.56
C THR A 178 -22.72 -12.69 0.72
N ASP A 179 -23.04 -13.72 1.51
CA ASP A 179 -23.64 -13.57 2.85
C ASP A 179 -22.55 -13.31 3.90
N TRP A 180 -22.24 -12.04 4.09
CA TRP A 180 -21.24 -11.61 5.08
C TRP A 180 -21.68 -11.87 6.52
N SER A 181 -22.96 -12.01 6.81
CA SER A 181 -23.42 -12.40 8.15
C SER A 181 -23.03 -13.84 8.50
N ARG A 182 -23.17 -14.75 7.53
CA ARG A 182 -22.71 -16.15 7.69
C ARG A 182 -21.19 -16.23 7.80
N ILE A 183 -20.47 -15.46 6.98
CA ILE A 183 -18.99 -15.39 7.07
C ILE A 183 -18.58 -14.91 8.46
N ARG A 184 -19.19 -13.86 8.98
CA ARG A 184 -18.89 -13.36 10.35
C ARG A 184 -19.12 -14.43 11.41
N GLN A 185 -20.18 -15.25 11.31
CA GLN A 185 -20.41 -16.33 12.25
C GLN A 185 -19.27 -17.36 12.24
N VAL A 186 -18.81 -17.74 11.05
CA VAL A 186 -17.68 -18.66 10.91
C VAL A 186 -16.39 -18.06 11.49
N VAL A 187 -16.05 -16.84 11.09
CA VAL A 187 -14.84 -16.15 11.55
C VAL A 187 -14.83 -15.96 13.06
N ASN A 188 -15.98 -15.69 13.69
CA ASN A 188 -16.08 -15.53 15.14
C ASN A 188 -15.85 -16.83 15.91
N SER A 189 -15.93 -18.00 15.25
CA SER A 189 -15.65 -19.29 15.88
C SER A 189 -14.17 -19.65 15.95
N TRP A 190 -13.30 -18.86 15.29
CA TRP A 190 -11.86 -19.10 15.30
C TRP A 190 -11.23 -18.71 16.64
N GLU A 191 -10.10 -19.33 16.99
CA GLU A 191 -9.41 -19.09 18.27
C GLU A 191 -8.97 -17.63 18.44
N ASP A 192 -8.52 -16.99 17.35
CA ASP A 192 -8.07 -15.59 17.31
C ASP A 192 -8.83 -14.86 16.18
N PRO A 193 -10.12 -14.50 16.41
CA PRO A 193 -10.99 -14.04 15.34
C PRO A 193 -10.55 -12.68 14.82
N PRO A 194 -10.30 -12.55 13.50
CA PRO A 194 -9.88 -11.29 12.90
C PRO A 194 -10.97 -10.22 12.91
N LEU A 195 -10.51 -8.97 12.88
CA LEU A 195 -11.33 -7.82 12.52
C LEU A 195 -11.52 -7.81 11.01
N LEU A 196 -12.78 -7.67 10.55
CA LEU A 196 -13.11 -7.53 9.14
C LEU A 196 -13.42 -6.07 8.84
N ILE A 197 -12.63 -5.46 7.94
CA ILE A 197 -12.77 -4.07 7.53
C ILE A 197 -13.20 -4.04 6.06
N MET A 198 -14.43 -3.61 5.80
CA MET A 198 -15.03 -3.60 4.46
C MET A 198 -14.73 -2.30 3.72
N LYS A 199 -14.46 -2.41 2.41
CA LYS A 199 -14.44 -1.24 1.52
C LYS A 199 -15.80 -0.59 1.47
N ASP A 200 -15.82 0.72 1.64
CA ASP A 200 -17.01 1.54 1.71
C ASP A 200 -18.00 1.14 2.82
N ILE A 201 -18.91 2.03 3.15
CA ILE A 201 -19.91 1.78 4.19
C ILE A 201 -21.00 0.88 3.62
N ASN A 202 -21.03 -0.37 4.06
CA ASN A 202 -22.00 -1.35 3.62
C ASN A 202 -23.29 -1.30 4.47
N GLY A 203 -24.38 -0.86 3.88
CA GLY A 203 -25.69 -0.79 4.54
C GLY A 203 -26.41 -2.14 4.66
N LYS A 204 -26.06 -3.15 3.85
CA LYS A 204 -26.71 -4.48 3.86
C LYS A 204 -26.27 -5.33 5.05
N TYR A 205 -24.98 -5.26 5.44
CA TYR A 205 -24.38 -6.09 6.49
C TYR A 205 -23.58 -5.28 7.53
N PRO A 206 -24.17 -4.25 8.16
CA PRO A 206 -23.38 -3.35 9.02
C PRO A 206 -22.80 -4.04 10.24
N ASN A 207 -23.39 -5.15 10.70
CA ASN A 207 -22.94 -5.92 11.87
C ASN A 207 -21.92 -7.02 11.52
N ALA A 208 -21.71 -7.32 10.24
CA ALA A 208 -20.72 -8.29 9.82
C ALA A 208 -19.29 -7.74 9.89
N PHE A 209 -19.13 -6.41 9.91
CA PHE A 209 -17.85 -5.74 9.83
C PHE A 209 -17.51 -4.97 11.10
N ASP A 210 -16.24 -4.99 11.49
CA ASP A 210 -15.72 -4.21 12.62
C ASP A 210 -15.42 -2.77 12.21
N GLY A 211 -15.28 -2.51 10.91
CA GLY A 211 -15.01 -1.19 10.37
C GLY A 211 -15.16 -1.09 8.86
N PHE A 212 -14.84 0.09 8.36
CA PHE A 212 -14.90 0.41 6.94
C PHE A 212 -13.68 1.21 6.52
N TYR A 213 -13.24 1.04 5.26
CA TYR A 213 -12.18 1.83 4.68
C TYR A 213 -12.62 2.56 3.41
N ALA A 214 -12.10 3.77 3.22
CA ALA A 214 -12.23 4.48 1.97
C ALA A 214 -11.24 3.94 0.94
N TRP A 215 -11.57 4.07 -0.34
CA TRP A 215 -10.73 3.65 -1.46
C TRP A 215 -10.84 4.67 -2.59
N VAL A 216 -9.77 4.86 -3.36
CA VAL A 216 -9.82 5.69 -4.55
C VAL A 216 -11.00 5.26 -5.42
N SER A 217 -11.97 6.15 -5.60
CA SER A 217 -13.22 5.87 -6.33
C SER A 217 -13.40 6.91 -7.44
N PRO A 218 -12.74 6.74 -8.59
CA PRO A 218 -13.00 7.60 -9.74
C PRO A 218 -14.45 7.38 -10.19
N GLY A 219 -15.27 8.42 -10.07
CA GLY A 219 -16.71 8.36 -10.31
C GLY A 219 -17.08 7.88 -11.72
N GLN A 220 -18.32 7.41 -11.87
CA GLN A 220 -18.88 7.16 -13.19
C GLN A 220 -18.99 8.49 -13.94
N GLY A 221 -18.42 8.58 -15.13
CA GLY A 221 -18.47 9.78 -15.95
C GLY A 221 -17.19 10.62 -15.97
N GLY A 222 -16.12 10.14 -15.32
CA GLY A 222 -14.82 10.78 -15.33
C GLY A 222 -14.70 11.88 -14.28
N TRP A 223 -13.47 12.24 -14.02
CA TRP A 223 -13.09 13.34 -13.14
C TRP A 223 -12.76 14.56 -13.99
N ALA A 224 -13.05 15.75 -13.50
CA ALA A 224 -12.73 16.96 -14.23
C ALA A 224 -11.22 17.06 -14.46
N HIS A 225 -10.80 17.31 -15.70
CA HIS A 225 -9.39 17.44 -16.08
C HIS A 225 -8.66 18.57 -15.32
N ASP A 226 -9.38 19.58 -14.87
CA ASP A 226 -8.84 20.68 -14.06
C ASP A 226 -8.56 20.26 -12.60
N GLY A 227 -8.85 19.02 -12.23
CA GLY A 227 -8.67 18.50 -10.89
C GLY A 227 -9.66 19.03 -9.86
N SER A 228 -10.75 19.72 -10.30
CA SER A 228 -11.78 20.22 -9.40
C SER A 228 -12.49 19.11 -8.62
N ASN A 229 -12.55 17.89 -9.19
CA ASN A 229 -13.05 16.70 -8.52
C ASN A 229 -11.94 15.66 -8.35
N TRP A 230 -11.25 15.70 -7.25
CA TRP A 230 -10.21 14.74 -6.87
C TRP A 230 -10.71 13.66 -5.87
N GLY A 231 -12.02 13.44 -5.81
CA GLY A 231 -12.65 12.52 -4.85
C GLY A 231 -12.97 13.13 -3.50
N ARG A 232 -12.86 14.46 -3.36
CA ARG A 232 -13.10 15.18 -2.11
C ARG A 232 -14.45 14.87 -1.49
N ASP A 233 -15.53 14.99 -2.27
CA ASP A 233 -16.90 14.85 -1.78
C ASP A 233 -17.17 13.42 -1.30
N TYR A 234 -16.62 12.42 -1.99
CA TYR A 234 -16.67 11.04 -1.56
C TYR A 234 -15.96 10.85 -0.22
N LEU A 235 -14.71 11.29 -0.12
CA LEU A 235 -13.89 11.09 1.07
C LEU A 235 -14.42 11.89 2.27
N ASP A 236 -14.88 13.12 2.03
CA ASP A 236 -15.52 13.97 3.05
C ASP A 236 -16.80 13.33 3.58
N ASN A 237 -17.66 12.79 2.68
CA ASN A 237 -18.85 12.05 3.07
C ASN A 237 -18.53 10.77 3.84
N PHE A 238 -17.47 10.03 3.45
CA PHE A 238 -17.02 8.86 4.18
C PHE A 238 -16.65 9.22 5.62
N TYR A 239 -15.78 10.20 5.83
CA TYR A 239 -15.38 10.62 7.18
C TYR A 239 -16.56 11.14 8.00
N ARG A 240 -17.42 11.95 7.40
CA ARG A 240 -18.62 12.46 8.06
C ARG A 240 -19.50 11.31 8.57
N ARG A 241 -19.78 10.33 7.72
CA ARG A 241 -20.60 9.17 8.08
C ARG A 241 -19.95 8.30 9.13
N MET A 242 -18.66 7.99 8.98
CA MET A 242 -17.93 7.21 9.98
C MET A 242 -17.92 7.90 11.34
N SER A 243 -17.76 9.22 11.35
CA SER A 243 -17.74 9.96 12.60
C SER A 243 -19.12 10.14 13.27
N SER A 244 -20.21 10.21 12.52
CA SER A 244 -21.55 10.51 13.06
C SER A 244 -22.48 9.30 13.11
N GLU A 245 -22.47 8.44 12.06
CA GLU A 245 -23.39 7.31 11.93
C GLU A 245 -22.79 6.00 12.49
N PHE A 246 -21.45 5.87 12.41
CA PHE A 246 -20.74 4.65 12.81
C PHE A 246 -19.61 4.91 13.84
N PRO A 247 -19.90 5.63 14.94
CA PRO A 247 -18.86 6.08 15.88
C PRO A 247 -18.11 4.95 16.57
N ASN A 248 -18.69 3.76 16.65
CA ASN A 248 -18.11 2.58 17.30
C ASN A 248 -17.43 1.61 16.29
N LYS A 249 -17.38 1.98 15.01
CA LYS A 249 -16.68 1.20 13.97
C LYS A 249 -15.29 1.77 13.73
N ILE A 250 -14.37 0.89 13.34
CA ILE A 250 -13.02 1.26 12.94
C ILE A 250 -13.12 2.01 11.62
N ALA A 251 -12.67 3.26 11.59
CA ALA A 251 -12.52 4.02 10.36
C ALA A 251 -11.09 3.88 9.85
N VAL A 252 -10.94 3.58 8.56
CA VAL A 252 -9.67 3.62 7.86
C VAL A 252 -9.80 4.67 6.76
N GLY A 253 -9.08 5.77 6.92
CA GLY A 253 -9.04 6.83 5.93
C GLY A 253 -8.26 6.44 4.69
N ALA A 254 -8.28 7.27 3.67
CA ALA A 254 -7.53 7.02 2.44
C ALA A 254 -6.80 8.28 1.94
N ALA A 255 -5.73 8.06 1.18
CA ALA A 255 -5.02 9.08 0.41
C ALA A 255 -4.56 8.49 -0.93
N TRP A 256 -4.65 9.28 -2.00
CA TRP A 256 -4.26 8.87 -3.35
C TRP A 256 -3.60 10.01 -4.12
N PRO A 257 -2.59 9.72 -4.98
CA PRO A 257 -1.86 10.76 -5.72
C PRO A 257 -2.62 11.29 -6.94
N GLY A 258 -3.59 10.57 -7.41
CA GLY A 258 -4.39 10.71 -8.61
C GLY A 258 -4.89 9.35 -9.05
N PHE A 259 -5.38 9.23 -10.28
CA PHE A 259 -5.84 7.97 -10.84
C PHE A 259 -5.79 8.03 -12.38
N ASP A 260 -5.29 6.98 -13.01
CA ASP A 260 -5.32 6.84 -14.47
C ASP A 260 -5.26 5.35 -14.83
N ASP A 261 -6.40 4.76 -15.16
CA ASP A 261 -6.49 3.34 -15.50
C ASP A 261 -6.24 3.03 -16.98
N SER A 262 -5.72 3.99 -17.75
CA SER A 262 -5.49 3.81 -19.19
C SER A 262 -4.54 2.64 -19.52
N ARG A 263 -3.71 2.23 -18.57
CA ARG A 263 -2.75 1.12 -18.70
C ARG A 263 -3.28 -0.22 -18.19
N ALA A 264 -4.41 -0.23 -17.50
CA ALA A 264 -5.00 -1.43 -16.95
C ALA A 264 -5.75 -2.24 -18.03
N ALA A 265 -5.66 -3.57 -17.97
CA ALA A 265 -6.44 -4.44 -18.86
C ALA A 265 -7.95 -4.30 -18.65
N TRP A 266 -8.36 -3.84 -17.47
CA TRP A 266 -9.74 -3.54 -17.08
C TRP A 266 -10.12 -2.06 -17.20
N SER A 267 -9.34 -1.29 -17.94
CA SER A 267 -9.53 0.15 -18.11
C SER A 267 -10.94 0.52 -18.54
N ARG A 268 -11.43 1.61 -17.96
CA ARG A 268 -12.66 2.31 -18.37
C ARG A 268 -12.36 3.75 -18.77
N ASN A 269 -11.09 4.07 -19.06
CA ASN A 269 -10.59 5.43 -19.35
C ASN A 269 -10.97 6.45 -18.28
N ARG A 270 -10.83 6.05 -17.02
CA ARG A 270 -11.05 6.93 -15.87
C ARG A 270 -9.79 7.68 -15.55
N HIS A 271 -9.94 8.94 -15.19
CA HIS A 271 -8.82 9.79 -14.86
C HIS A 271 -9.15 10.73 -13.70
N MET A 272 -8.20 10.92 -12.80
CA MET A 272 -8.20 11.92 -11.73
C MET A 272 -6.85 12.62 -11.73
N SER A 273 -6.85 13.94 -11.90
CA SER A 273 -5.61 14.73 -11.94
C SER A 273 -4.84 14.64 -10.62
N SER A 274 -3.52 14.48 -10.71
CA SER A 274 -2.63 14.58 -9.55
C SER A 274 -2.54 16.02 -8.99
N ARG A 275 -2.90 17.01 -9.79
CA ARG A 275 -2.77 18.45 -9.47
C ARG A 275 -1.38 18.80 -8.95
N CYS A 276 -0.36 18.23 -9.57
CA CYS A 276 1.04 18.41 -9.14
C CYS A 276 1.28 18.02 -7.67
N GLY A 277 0.73 16.90 -7.24
CA GLY A 277 0.86 16.35 -5.89
C GLY A 277 -0.20 16.86 -4.89
N ARG A 278 -0.95 17.92 -5.23
CA ARG A 278 -1.98 18.48 -4.33
C ARG A 278 -3.12 17.48 -4.04
N THR A 279 -3.44 16.60 -4.99
CA THR A 279 -4.45 15.56 -4.77
C THR A 279 -4.05 14.63 -3.62
N PHE A 280 -2.79 14.24 -3.57
CA PHE A 280 -2.28 13.43 -2.47
C PHE A 280 -2.30 14.20 -1.14
N GLU A 281 -1.78 15.42 -1.12
CA GLU A 281 -1.74 16.26 0.07
C GLU A 281 -3.14 16.54 0.64
N ASP A 282 -4.09 16.93 -0.21
CA ASP A 282 -5.47 17.21 0.20
C ASP A 282 -6.16 15.95 0.76
N SER A 283 -5.99 14.78 0.12
CA SER A 283 -6.59 13.52 0.58
C SER A 283 -5.95 13.02 1.87
N LEU A 284 -4.62 13.15 2.00
CA LEU A 284 -3.86 12.76 3.17
C LEU A 284 -4.28 13.51 4.46
N HIS A 285 -4.78 14.73 4.32
CA HIS A 285 -5.09 15.59 5.46
C HIS A 285 -6.59 15.80 5.74
N LEU A 286 -7.49 15.37 4.84
CA LEU A 286 -8.92 15.67 4.96
C LEU A 286 -9.56 15.11 6.24
N TRP A 287 -9.07 13.97 6.75
CA TRP A 287 -9.54 13.33 7.97
C TRP A 287 -9.50 14.26 9.20
N ARG A 288 -8.58 15.23 9.26
CA ARG A 288 -8.40 16.17 10.37
C ARG A 288 -9.65 17.04 10.66
N ARG A 289 -10.60 17.08 9.74
CA ARG A 289 -11.90 17.75 9.97
C ARG A 289 -12.83 16.98 10.88
N TYR A 290 -12.62 15.66 11.03
CA TYR A 290 -13.54 14.74 11.68
C TYR A 290 -12.93 13.99 12.85
N TYR A 291 -11.62 13.92 12.89
CA TYR A 291 -10.81 13.19 13.89
C TYR A 291 -9.72 14.08 14.48
N GLY A 292 -9.36 13.81 15.71
CA GLY A 292 -8.33 14.53 16.48
C GLY A 292 -8.01 13.77 17.76
N ASP A 293 -7.34 14.40 18.73
CA ASP A 293 -6.81 13.74 19.93
C ASP A 293 -7.87 13.01 20.76
N GLN A 294 -9.07 13.58 20.88
CA GLN A 294 -10.16 12.95 21.64
C GLN A 294 -10.81 11.78 20.91
N ARG A 295 -10.64 11.72 19.61
CA ARG A 295 -11.16 10.67 18.74
C ARG A 295 -10.16 10.46 17.60
N PRO A 296 -9.09 9.70 17.83
CA PRO A 296 -8.09 9.49 16.82
C PRO A 296 -8.63 8.63 15.65
N LEU A 297 -8.17 8.92 14.44
CA LEU A 297 -8.33 8.01 13.30
C LEU A 297 -7.35 6.85 13.48
N PRO A 298 -7.80 5.58 13.56
CA PRO A 298 -6.89 4.46 13.79
C PRO A 298 -5.88 4.26 12.66
N PHE A 299 -6.35 4.27 11.41
CA PHE A 299 -5.55 4.00 10.23
C PHE A 299 -5.84 4.98 9.10
N LEU A 300 -4.83 5.23 8.29
CA LEU A 300 -4.96 5.88 7.00
C LEU A 300 -4.22 5.04 5.96
N MET A 301 -4.92 4.61 4.91
CA MET A 301 -4.36 3.80 3.84
C MET A 301 -4.01 4.67 2.64
N ILE A 302 -2.84 4.46 2.09
CA ILE A 302 -2.41 5.05 0.83
C ILE A 302 -2.84 4.11 -0.28
N ASP A 303 -3.59 4.61 -1.22
CA ASP A 303 -4.06 3.91 -2.41
C ASP A 303 -3.23 4.41 -3.61
N THR A 304 -2.11 3.78 -3.96
CA THR A 304 -1.48 2.55 -3.50
C THR A 304 0.04 2.70 -3.35
N TRP A 305 0.77 1.65 -2.87
CA TRP A 305 2.22 1.61 -2.96
C TRP A 305 2.69 1.51 -4.41
N ASN A 306 2.16 0.53 -5.17
CA ASN A 306 2.72 0.14 -6.46
C ASN A 306 1.71 -0.17 -7.57
N ASP A 307 0.46 0.33 -7.53
CA ASP A 307 -0.44 0.14 -8.66
C ASP A 307 -0.14 1.10 -9.81
N TYR A 308 0.74 0.64 -10.70
CA TYR A 308 1.12 1.36 -11.91
C TYR A 308 0.10 1.25 -13.05
N GLU A 309 -0.83 0.32 -12.96
CA GLU A 309 -1.87 0.09 -13.96
C GLU A 309 -3.04 1.05 -13.78
N GLU A 310 -3.34 1.41 -12.52
CA GLU A 310 -4.32 2.44 -12.18
C GLU A 310 -3.69 3.82 -11.87
N GLY A 311 -2.37 3.96 -12.05
CA GLY A 311 -1.67 5.23 -11.87
C GLY A 311 -1.68 5.79 -10.45
N THR A 312 -1.94 4.95 -9.46
CA THR A 312 -2.00 5.34 -8.04
C THR A 312 -0.70 5.06 -7.28
N ALA A 313 0.31 4.51 -7.95
CA ALA A 313 1.57 4.13 -7.33
C ALA A 313 2.35 5.33 -6.78
N ILE A 314 2.83 5.22 -5.52
CA ILE A 314 3.74 6.19 -4.89
C ILE A 314 5.18 5.69 -4.79
N GLU A 315 5.46 4.43 -5.09
CA GLU A 315 6.79 3.81 -4.96
C GLU A 315 7.91 4.61 -5.64
N ARG A 316 7.61 5.21 -6.80
CA ARG A 316 8.57 6.01 -7.58
C ARG A 316 8.42 7.51 -7.39
N GLY A 317 7.65 7.93 -6.38
CA GLY A 317 7.36 9.33 -6.09
C GLY A 317 6.02 9.79 -6.66
N ILE A 318 5.63 11.00 -6.26
CA ILE A 318 4.40 11.66 -6.68
C ILE A 318 4.78 12.77 -7.64
N ASP A 319 4.09 12.89 -8.78
CA ASP A 319 4.32 13.96 -9.75
C ASP A 319 3.93 15.32 -9.15
N THR A 320 4.94 16.13 -8.88
CA THR A 320 4.78 17.49 -8.36
C THR A 320 4.87 18.58 -9.44
N CYS A 321 4.89 18.19 -10.72
CA CYS A 321 5.04 19.10 -11.87
C CYS A 321 6.25 20.06 -11.76
N GLY A 322 7.28 19.66 -11.02
CA GLY A 322 8.55 20.39 -11.00
C GLY A 322 9.19 20.42 -12.39
N PRO A 323 10.14 21.33 -12.65
CA PRO A 323 10.80 21.38 -13.93
C PRO A 323 11.40 20.01 -14.24
N ARG A 324 10.93 19.36 -15.32
CA ARG A 324 11.56 18.15 -15.83
C ARG A 324 13.00 18.53 -16.17
N GLN A 325 13.95 18.00 -15.41
CA GLN A 325 15.34 18.06 -15.85
C GLN A 325 15.38 17.36 -17.20
N SER A 326 15.64 18.14 -18.27
CA SER A 326 15.86 17.61 -19.59
C SER A 326 16.95 16.54 -19.48
N SER A 327 16.59 15.27 -19.71
CA SER A 327 17.57 14.25 -19.99
C SER A 327 18.29 14.70 -21.25
N SER A 328 19.48 15.24 -21.11
CA SER A 328 20.42 15.33 -22.23
C SER A 328 20.73 13.88 -22.60
N ASP A 329 20.36 13.52 -23.82
CA ASP A 329 20.70 12.28 -24.51
C ASP A 329 22.20 12.00 -24.48
#